data_3404bb5b0f9fce4ae20aedde6773515b
#
_entry.id   3404bb5b0f9fce4ae20aedde6773515b
#
_cell.length_a   1.000
_cell.length_b   1.000
_cell.length_c   1.000
_cell.angle_alpha   90.00
_cell.angle_beta   90.00
_cell.angle_gamma   90.00
#
_symmetry.space_group_name_H-M   'P 1'
#
loop_
_entity.id
_entity.type
_entity.pdbx_description
1 polymer ?
#
loop_
_entity_poly.entity_id
_entity_poly.type
_entity_poly.pdbx_seq_one_letter_code
_entity_poly.pdbx_strand_id
1 'polypeptide(L)'
;MSDFLETDGEETEELRRILSNNIRTFRKDLHLTQEQLAENADISLSYLADIEHCKTWISDKTLMKLAKALHRQPFELLVESLKNEEKTNIHAISDIIYNEKKELLKTVSEICDRTIQKITRT
;
A
#
# COMPACT_ATOMS: atom_id res chain seq x y z
N MET A 1 13.64 2.24 30.58
CA MET A 1 12.18 2.09 30.58
C MET A 1 11.42 3.40 30.48
N SER A 2 11.94 4.51 30.96
CA SER A 2 11.34 5.83 30.78
C SER A 2 11.30 6.26 29.29
N ASP A 3 12.30 5.88 28.48
CA ASP A 3 12.39 6.21 27.05
C ASP A 3 11.27 5.55 26.22
N PHE A 4 10.86 4.36 26.63
CA PHE A 4 9.79 3.63 25.96
C PHE A 4 8.42 4.30 26.15
N LEU A 5 8.19 4.90 27.33
CA LEU A 5 6.93 5.59 27.64
C LEU A 5 6.85 6.99 27.00
N GLU A 6 7.97 7.63 26.75
CA GLU A 6 8.04 8.97 26.13
C GLU A 6 7.81 8.91 24.61
N THR A 7 8.15 7.79 23.97
CA THR A 7 7.99 7.61 22.52
C THR A 7 6.58 7.18 22.10
N ASP A 8 5.79 6.61 23.00
CA ASP A 8 4.44 6.09 22.69
C ASP A 8 3.51 7.15 22.07
N GLY A 9 3.57 8.39 22.56
CA GLY A 9 2.76 9.48 22.04
C GLY A 9 3.17 9.90 20.64
N GLU A 10 4.47 10.02 20.41
CA GLU A 10 5.02 10.41 19.10
C GLU A 10 4.78 9.34 18.03
N GLU A 11 4.94 8.10 18.40
CA GLU A 11 4.70 6.96 17.49
C GLU A 11 3.23 6.87 17.06
N THR A 12 2.29 7.08 17.98
CA THR A 12 0.87 7.07 17.64
C THR A 12 0.46 8.26 16.79
N GLU A 13 1.04 9.44 17.00
CA GLU A 13 0.82 10.61 16.15
C GLU A 13 1.38 10.37 14.75
N GLU A 14 2.55 9.77 14.65
CA GLU A 14 3.15 9.41 13.39
C GLU A 14 2.28 8.43 12.60
N LEU A 15 1.74 7.42 13.26
CA LEU A 15 0.86 6.45 12.63
C LEU A 15 -0.42 7.12 12.11
N ARG A 16 -1.00 8.04 12.90
CA ARG A 16 -2.17 8.82 12.46
C ARG A 16 -1.86 9.70 11.25
N ARG A 17 -0.67 10.28 11.21
CA ARG A 17 -0.21 11.09 10.09
C ARG A 17 -0.09 10.25 8.82
N ILE A 18 0.51 9.07 8.92
CA ILE A 18 0.63 8.14 7.80
C ILE A 18 -0.74 7.76 7.27
N LEU A 19 -1.64 7.34 8.14
CA LEU A 19 -3.02 6.97 7.78
C LEU A 19 -3.74 8.13 7.09
N SER A 20 -3.70 9.31 7.68
CA SER A 20 -4.34 10.51 7.15
C SER A 20 -3.82 10.87 5.76
N ASN A 21 -2.51 10.88 5.58
CA ASN A 21 -1.89 11.18 4.30
C ASN A 21 -2.28 10.15 3.22
N ASN A 22 -2.27 8.87 3.57
CA ASN A 22 -2.64 7.81 2.64
C ASN A 22 -4.11 7.90 2.22
N ILE A 23 -5.01 8.12 3.16
CA ILE A 23 -6.44 8.27 2.86
C ILE A 23 -6.67 9.45 1.92
N ARG A 24 -6.08 10.61 2.20
CA ARG A 24 -6.22 11.79 1.34
C ARG A 24 -5.63 11.54 -0.05
N THR A 25 -4.45 10.93 -0.12
CA THR A 25 -3.79 10.65 -1.40
C THR A 25 -4.62 9.69 -2.24
N PHE A 26 -5.04 8.57 -1.68
CA PHE A 26 -5.83 7.57 -2.41
C PHE A 26 -7.20 8.10 -2.79
N ARG A 27 -7.81 8.94 -1.94
CA ARG A 27 -9.07 9.61 -2.25
C ARG A 27 -8.93 10.52 -3.47
N LYS A 28 -7.87 11.34 -3.49
CA LYS A 28 -7.59 12.26 -4.61
C LYS A 28 -7.24 11.51 -5.89
N ASP A 29 -6.52 10.40 -5.79
CA ASP A 29 -6.20 9.55 -6.94
C ASP A 29 -7.46 9.01 -7.61
N LEU A 30 -8.51 8.75 -6.85
CA LEU A 30 -9.82 8.32 -7.36
C LEU A 30 -10.73 9.49 -7.72
N HIS A 31 -10.27 10.72 -7.59
CA HIS A 31 -11.05 11.95 -7.82
C HIS A 31 -12.32 12.04 -6.97
N LEU A 32 -12.26 11.52 -5.74
CA LEU A 32 -13.38 11.55 -4.82
C LEU A 32 -13.31 12.78 -3.91
N THR A 33 -14.47 13.38 -3.64
CA THR A 33 -14.60 14.36 -2.56
C THR A 33 -14.63 13.63 -1.22
N GLN A 34 -14.44 14.36 -0.11
CA GLN A 34 -14.62 13.79 1.23
C GLN A 34 -16.03 13.22 1.40
N GLU A 35 -17.04 13.92 0.91
CA GLU A 35 -18.44 13.47 0.99
C GLU A 35 -18.63 12.14 0.25
N GLN A 36 -18.08 12.03 -0.94
CA GLN A 36 -18.18 10.80 -1.74
C GLN A 36 -17.48 9.64 -1.06
N LEU A 37 -16.28 9.85 -0.52
CA LEU A 37 -15.58 8.80 0.19
C LEU A 37 -16.32 8.38 1.45
N ALA A 38 -16.82 9.33 2.24
CA ALA A 38 -17.58 9.04 3.45
C ALA A 38 -18.83 8.21 3.13
N GLU A 39 -19.54 8.56 2.08
CA GLU A 39 -20.71 7.82 1.61
C GLU A 39 -20.33 6.40 1.18
N ASN A 40 -19.28 6.27 0.36
CA ASN A 40 -18.82 4.97 -0.14
C ASN A 40 -18.32 4.06 0.99
N ALA A 41 -17.73 4.64 2.03
CA ALA A 41 -17.22 3.92 3.18
C ALA A 41 -18.27 3.72 4.29
N ASP A 42 -19.47 4.26 4.12
CA ASP A 42 -20.53 4.21 5.12
C ASP A 42 -20.08 4.75 6.49
N ILE A 43 -19.46 5.93 6.47
CA ILE A 43 -19.09 6.71 7.67
C ILE A 43 -19.57 8.15 7.50
N SER A 44 -19.66 8.88 8.62
CA SER A 44 -20.05 10.29 8.57
C SER A 44 -18.93 11.16 7.96
N LEU A 45 -19.33 12.24 7.30
CA LEU A 45 -18.38 13.23 6.77
C LEU A 45 -17.52 13.83 7.89
N SER A 46 -18.13 14.12 9.03
CA SER A 46 -17.43 14.65 10.20
C SER A 46 -16.35 13.70 10.70
N TYR A 47 -16.66 12.41 10.75
CA TYR A 47 -15.69 11.40 11.17
C TYR A 47 -14.55 11.28 10.17
N LEU A 48 -14.84 11.25 8.87
CA LEU A 48 -13.80 11.22 7.84
C LEU A 48 -12.91 12.48 7.92
N ALA A 49 -13.50 13.64 8.12
CA ALA A 49 -12.73 14.88 8.27
C ALA A 49 -11.78 14.80 9.46
N ASP A 50 -12.23 14.27 10.60
CA ASP A 50 -11.38 14.07 11.77
C ASP A 50 -10.23 13.11 11.50
N ILE A 51 -10.47 12.03 10.77
CA ILE A 51 -9.45 11.09 10.35
C ILE A 51 -8.41 11.79 9.44
N GLU A 52 -8.87 12.51 8.43
CA GLU A 52 -7.99 13.22 7.49
C GLU A 52 -7.19 14.37 8.13
N HIS A 53 -7.64 14.89 9.27
CA HIS A 53 -6.95 15.93 10.05
C HIS A 53 -6.12 15.37 11.22
N CYS A 54 -5.90 14.07 11.28
CA CYS A 54 -5.12 13.40 12.33
C CYS A 54 -5.71 13.54 13.73
N LYS A 55 -7.00 13.83 13.85
CA LYS A 55 -7.64 14.08 15.16
C LYS A 55 -8.07 12.81 15.88
N THR A 56 -8.21 11.71 15.16
CA THR A 56 -8.69 10.46 15.75
C THR A 56 -8.04 9.26 15.10
N TRP A 57 -8.04 8.16 15.83
CA TRP A 57 -7.69 6.84 15.29
C TRP A 57 -8.97 6.14 14.85
N ILE A 58 -8.82 5.08 14.08
CA ILE A 58 -9.95 4.31 13.54
C ILE A 58 -9.97 2.89 14.10
N SER A 59 -11.16 2.29 14.11
CA SER A 59 -11.32 0.88 14.41
C SER A 59 -10.90 0.02 13.21
N ASP A 60 -10.67 -1.26 13.46
CA ASP A 60 -10.43 -2.26 12.42
C ASP A 60 -11.56 -2.27 11.37
N LYS A 61 -12.80 -2.16 11.82
CA LYS A 61 -13.99 -2.12 10.96
C LYS A 61 -13.97 -0.89 10.04
N THR A 62 -13.64 0.28 10.57
CA THR A 62 -13.51 1.51 9.77
C THR A 62 -12.37 1.42 8.78
N LEU A 63 -11.23 0.86 9.20
CA LEU A 63 -10.09 0.61 8.31
C LEU A 63 -10.49 -0.24 7.10
N MET A 64 -11.22 -1.32 7.33
CA MET A 64 -11.72 -2.17 6.25
C MET A 64 -12.68 -1.44 5.32
N LYS A 65 -13.59 -0.66 5.87
CA LYS A 65 -14.55 0.14 5.08
C LYS A 65 -13.84 1.15 4.17
N LEU A 66 -12.85 1.85 4.71
CA LEU A 66 -12.05 2.83 3.96
C LEU A 66 -11.20 2.14 2.89
N ALA A 67 -10.55 1.06 3.22
CA ALA A 67 -9.75 0.30 2.27
C ALA A 67 -10.59 -0.17 1.08
N LYS A 68 -11.77 -0.71 1.33
CA LYS A 68 -12.71 -1.12 0.28
C LYS A 68 -13.14 0.05 -0.59
N ALA A 69 -13.53 1.16 0.02
CA ALA A 69 -13.99 2.35 -0.69
C ALA A 69 -12.87 2.97 -1.55
N LEU A 70 -11.63 2.82 -1.13
CA LEU A 70 -10.44 3.32 -1.84
C LEU A 70 -9.85 2.30 -2.81
N HIS A 71 -10.40 1.10 -2.91
CA HIS A 71 -9.88 0.00 -3.74
C HIS A 71 -8.44 -0.35 -3.39
N ARG A 72 -8.14 -0.38 -2.09
CA ARG A 72 -6.82 -0.67 -1.55
C ARG A 72 -6.88 -1.80 -0.53
N GLN A 73 -5.73 -2.45 -0.33
CA GLN A 73 -5.60 -3.39 0.77
C GLN A 73 -5.44 -2.61 2.08
N PRO A 74 -5.96 -3.11 3.22
CA PRO A 74 -5.86 -2.38 4.48
C PRO A 74 -4.43 -1.98 4.87
N PHE A 75 -3.45 -2.83 4.60
CA PHE A 75 -2.06 -2.53 4.93
C PHE A 75 -1.52 -1.31 4.16
N GLU A 76 -2.02 -1.06 2.94
CA GLU A 76 -1.58 0.07 2.13
C GLU A 76 -1.90 1.42 2.78
N LEU A 77 -2.94 1.47 3.62
CA LEU A 77 -3.30 2.67 4.37
C LEU A 77 -2.35 2.96 5.53
N LEU A 78 -1.59 1.96 5.97
CA LEU A 78 -0.72 2.02 7.14
C LEU A 78 0.77 2.09 6.79
N VAL A 79 1.11 2.02 5.52
CA VAL A 79 2.49 2.06 5.05
C VAL A 79 2.81 3.47 4.55
N GLU A 80 3.92 4.03 5.01
CA GLU A 80 4.32 5.36 4.61
C GLU A 80 4.59 5.43 3.11
N SER A 81 3.97 6.42 2.46
CA SER A 81 4.23 6.69 1.05
C SER A 81 5.64 7.19 0.85
N LEU A 82 6.36 6.56 -0.06
CA LEU A 82 7.70 6.97 -0.43
C LEU A 82 7.67 8.33 -1.12
N LYS A 83 8.70 9.14 -0.88
CA LYS A 83 8.91 10.38 -1.60
C LYS A 83 9.11 10.08 -3.10
N ASN A 84 8.84 11.07 -3.96
CA ASN A 84 8.90 10.87 -5.40
C ASN A 84 10.25 10.31 -5.88
N GLU A 85 11.36 10.74 -5.29
CA GLU A 85 12.70 10.24 -5.62
C GLU A 85 12.86 8.77 -5.25
N GLU A 86 12.35 8.38 -4.08
CA GLU A 86 12.36 6.99 -3.62
C GLU A 86 11.47 6.11 -4.47
N LYS A 87 10.31 6.63 -4.90
CA LYS A 87 9.42 5.93 -5.83
C LYS A 87 10.09 5.69 -7.18
N THR A 88 10.82 6.66 -7.69
CA THR A 88 11.56 6.54 -8.95
C THR A 88 12.64 5.47 -8.83
N ASN A 89 13.38 5.44 -7.72
CA ASN A 89 14.40 4.43 -7.47
C ASN A 89 13.79 3.03 -7.35
N ILE A 90 12.65 2.92 -6.68
CA ILE A 90 11.94 1.64 -6.55
C ILE A 90 11.40 1.16 -7.89
N HIS A 91 10.89 2.04 -8.74
CA HIS A 91 10.48 1.66 -10.09
C HIS A 91 11.66 1.14 -10.90
N ALA A 92 12.82 1.82 -10.84
CA ALA A 92 14.02 1.37 -11.52
C ALA A 92 14.48 0.00 -11.02
N ILE A 93 14.47 -0.21 -9.70
CA ILE A 93 14.81 -1.50 -9.09
C ILE A 93 13.79 -2.57 -9.48
N SER A 94 12.51 -2.25 -9.48
CA SER A 94 11.45 -3.17 -9.87
C SER A 94 11.59 -3.60 -11.34
N ASP A 95 11.95 -2.69 -12.22
CA ASP A 95 12.18 -2.98 -13.63
C ASP A 95 13.39 -3.91 -13.81
N ILE A 96 14.46 -3.67 -13.06
CA ILE A 96 15.65 -4.54 -13.07
C ILE A 96 15.28 -5.93 -12.60
N ILE A 97 14.58 -6.06 -11.48
CA ILE A 97 14.13 -7.34 -10.93
C ILE A 97 13.20 -8.07 -11.92
N TYR A 98 12.27 -7.35 -12.53
CA TYR A 98 11.36 -7.91 -13.53
C TYR A 98 12.13 -8.47 -14.73
N ASN A 99 13.08 -7.73 -15.26
CA ASN A 99 13.90 -8.15 -16.40
C ASN A 99 14.77 -9.36 -16.05
N GLU A 100 15.40 -9.38 -14.88
CA GLU A 100 16.19 -10.51 -14.40
C GLU A 100 15.32 -11.76 -14.23
N LYS A 101 14.14 -11.61 -13.65
CA LYS A 101 13.18 -12.70 -13.51
C LYS A 101 12.72 -13.25 -14.86
N LYS A 102 12.48 -12.37 -15.81
CA LYS A 102 12.09 -12.74 -17.18
C LYS A 102 13.18 -13.56 -17.87
N GLU A 103 14.43 -13.13 -17.77
CA GLU A 103 15.59 -13.86 -18.33
C GLU A 103 15.76 -15.22 -17.65
N LEU A 104 15.62 -15.28 -16.33
CA LEU A 104 15.69 -16.53 -15.58
C LEU A 104 14.60 -17.51 -16.02
N LEU A 105 13.37 -17.06 -16.16
CA LEU A 105 12.23 -17.88 -16.62
C LEU A 105 12.47 -18.40 -18.04
N LYS A 106 13.03 -17.58 -18.91
CA LYS A 106 13.40 -17.98 -20.27
C LYS A 106 14.45 -19.09 -20.25
N THR A 107 15.50 -18.95 -19.45
CA THR A 107 16.55 -19.95 -19.28
C THR A 107 15.99 -21.28 -18.74
N VAL A 108 15.14 -21.22 -17.73
CA VAL A 108 14.48 -22.40 -17.17
C VAL A 108 13.61 -23.08 -18.20
N SER A 109 12.86 -22.33 -18.99
CA SER A 109 12.01 -22.87 -20.07
C SER A 109 12.86 -23.60 -21.11
N GLU A 110 13.96 -23.00 -21.54
CA GLU A 110 14.88 -23.61 -22.51
C GLU A 110 15.50 -24.92 -21.99
N ILE A 111 15.86 -24.97 -20.71
CA ILE A 111 16.38 -26.18 -20.06
C ILE A 111 15.30 -27.28 -20.02
N CYS A 112 14.08 -26.91 -19.66
CA CYS A 112 12.94 -27.85 -19.65
C CYS A 112 12.67 -28.43 -21.04
N ASP A 113 12.66 -27.59 -22.07
CA ASP A 113 12.44 -28.01 -23.46
C ASP A 113 13.52 -28.98 -23.91
N ARG A 114 14.77 -28.70 -23.63
CA ARG A 114 15.90 -29.59 -23.96
C ARG A 114 15.77 -30.92 -23.25
N THR A 115 15.35 -30.93 -21.99
CA THR A 115 15.18 -32.15 -21.21
C THR A 115 14.04 -32.99 -21.78
N ILE A 116 12.93 -32.37 -22.13
CA ILE A 116 11.78 -33.05 -22.76
C ILE A 116 12.21 -33.69 -24.10
N GLN A 117 12.94 -32.96 -24.93
CA GLN A 117 13.47 -33.50 -26.20
C GLN A 117 14.37 -34.72 -26.00
N LYS A 118 15.20 -34.72 -24.98
CA LYS A 118 16.04 -35.87 -24.64
C LYS A 118 15.21 -37.09 -24.24
N ILE A 119 14.14 -36.88 -23.48
CA ILE A 119 13.27 -37.96 -23.04
C ILE A 119 12.45 -38.52 -24.21
N THR A 120 11.99 -37.67 -25.13
CA THR A 120 11.16 -38.11 -26.27
C THR A 120 11.96 -38.78 -27.39
N ARG A 121 13.30 -38.61 -27.43
CA ARG A 121 14.16 -39.26 -28.40
C ARG A 121 14.55 -40.68 -28.04
N THR A 122 14.30 -41.09 -26.83
CA THR A 122 14.48 -42.45 -26.39
C THR A 122 13.21 -43.26 -26.47
#